data_f80ddc2c5cb874d065af31456dc6e86b
#
_entry.id   f80ddc2c5cb874d065af31456dc6e86b
#
_cell.length_a   1.000
_cell.length_b   1.000
_cell.length_c   1.000
_cell.angle_alpha   90.00
_cell.angle_beta   90.00
_cell.angle_gamma   90.00
#
_symmetry.space_group_name_H-M   'P 1'
#
loop_
_entity.id
_entity.type
_entity.pdbx_description
1 polymer ?
#
loop_
_entity_poly.entity_id
_entity_poly.type
_entity_poly.pdbx_seq_one_letter_code
_entity_poly.pdbx_strand_id
1 'polypeptide(L)'
;RRQRQMCIRDRSIGGLEQVNADWFRDFDYVALGHIHGPQKIGRETLRYCGTPLKYSFSEAGHKKSVTVVELLEKGNVAVSTRPLKPLHDMRNIKGSYEQVTELGFYRGTAVDDYLHITLTDEEDILDAIGKLRSIYPNVMKLDYDNQRTRSGQSVDKAGEIRKPPMELFGELYELQNNQPMSEKQKEFSLRLMEKIWEDAH
;
A
#
# COMPACT_ATOMS: atom_id res chain seq x y z
N ARG A 1 -11.73 18.91 28.47
CA ARG A 1 -11.92 17.64 27.74
C ARG A 1 -11.49 17.88 26.31
N ARG A 2 -10.31 17.37 25.91
CA ARG A 2 -9.85 17.45 24.51
C ARG A 2 -10.68 16.48 23.69
N GLN A 3 -11.54 17.00 22.83
CA GLN A 3 -12.19 16.25 21.76
C GLN A 3 -11.10 15.70 20.86
N ARG A 4 -10.93 14.38 20.80
CA ARG A 4 -10.12 13.75 19.78
C ARG A 4 -10.87 13.87 18.47
N GLN A 5 -10.49 14.81 17.62
CA GLN A 5 -10.83 14.78 16.22
C GLN A 5 -10.24 13.49 15.64
N MET A 6 -11.11 12.54 15.36
CA MET A 6 -10.72 11.34 14.63
C MET A 6 -10.65 11.71 13.15
N CYS A 7 -9.47 12.16 12.73
CA CYS A 7 -9.19 12.36 11.33
C CYS A 7 -9.37 11.03 10.60
N ILE A 8 -10.32 11.01 9.66
CA ILE A 8 -10.34 10.00 8.60
C ILE A 8 -9.08 10.28 7.79
N ARG A 9 -7.97 9.60 8.12
CA ARG A 9 -6.75 9.66 7.32
C ARG A 9 -6.97 8.82 6.09
N ASP A 10 -7.53 9.43 5.08
CA ASP A 10 -7.28 8.99 3.74
C ASP A 10 -5.89 9.50 3.32
N ARG A 11 -5.07 8.64 2.72
CA ARG A 11 -3.91 9.11 1.98
C ARG A 11 -4.47 9.79 0.74
N SER A 12 -4.67 11.08 0.86
CA SER A 12 -5.19 11.95 -0.16
C SER A 12 -4.35 11.84 -1.44
N ILE A 13 -4.93 11.23 -2.45
CA ILE A 13 -4.68 11.63 -3.82
C ILE A 13 -5.88 12.49 -4.20
N GLY A 14 -5.73 13.83 -4.06
CA GLY A 14 -6.77 14.82 -4.34
C GLY A 14 -7.58 15.21 -3.08
N GLY A 15 -7.39 16.44 -2.64
CA GLY A 15 -7.92 17.05 -1.42
C GLY A 15 -9.40 16.82 -1.17
N LEU A 16 -9.72 15.72 -0.50
CA LEU A 16 -11.03 15.48 0.06
C LEU A 16 -11.06 16.04 1.48
N GLU A 17 -11.97 16.95 1.72
CA GLU A 17 -12.23 17.56 3.02
C GLU A 17 -12.61 16.46 4.04
N GLN A 18 -12.09 16.60 5.24
CA GLN A 18 -12.43 15.71 6.35
C GLN A 18 -13.86 16.01 6.80
N VAL A 19 -14.72 15.01 6.76
CA VAL A 19 -16.10 15.14 7.24
C VAL A 19 -16.15 14.83 8.74
N ASN A 20 -16.77 15.75 9.51
CA ASN A 20 -16.94 15.54 10.94
C ASN A 20 -17.97 14.42 11.21
N ALA A 21 -17.57 13.42 12.01
CA ALA A 21 -18.44 12.30 12.39
C ALA A 21 -19.71 12.74 13.13
N ASP A 22 -19.71 13.92 13.78
CA ASP A 22 -20.86 14.47 14.47
C ASP A 22 -22.05 14.79 13.53
N TRP A 23 -21.81 14.99 12.25
CA TRP A 23 -22.88 15.19 11.26
C TRP A 23 -23.77 13.96 11.09
N PHE A 24 -23.28 12.79 11.47
CA PHE A 24 -24.01 11.53 11.38
C PHE A 24 -24.71 11.12 12.69
N ARG A 25 -24.74 11.98 13.71
CA ARG A 25 -25.25 11.64 15.04
C ARG A 25 -26.71 11.23 15.04
N ASP A 26 -27.55 11.87 14.21
CA ASP A 26 -28.99 11.65 14.18
C ASP A 26 -29.43 10.41 13.40
N PHE A 27 -28.45 9.71 12.77
CA PHE A 27 -28.70 8.45 12.05
C PHE A 27 -28.43 7.25 12.94
N ASP A 28 -29.36 6.30 12.96
CA ASP A 28 -29.21 5.06 13.72
C ASP A 28 -28.08 4.19 13.18
N TYR A 29 -27.91 4.16 11.84
CA TYR A 29 -26.81 3.46 11.16
C TYR A 29 -26.31 4.25 9.96
N VAL A 30 -24.99 4.26 9.76
CA VAL A 30 -24.33 4.87 8.60
C VAL A 30 -23.32 3.89 8.01
N ALA A 31 -23.57 3.49 6.76
CA ALA A 31 -22.65 2.70 5.97
C ALA A 31 -21.74 3.62 5.15
N LEU A 32 -20.44 3.57 5.43
CA LEU A 32 -19.42 4.32 4.71
C LEU A 32 -18.73 3.42 3.67
N GLY A 33 -18.44 3.99 2.50
CA GLY A 33 -17.69 3.35 1.42
C GLY A 33 -16.30 3.94 1.23
N HIS A 34 -15.62 3.57 0.12
CA HIS A 34 -14.30 4.05 -0.30
C HIS A 34 -13.10 3.40 0.43
N ILE A 35 -13.12 3.25 1.75
CA ILE A 35 -11.99 2.64 2.48
C ILE A 35 -12.06 1.10 2.40
N HIS A 36 -10.98 0.48 1.95
CA HIS A 36 -10.90 -0.97 1.72
C HIS A 36 -10.81 -1.80 3.01
N GLY A 37 -10.27 -1.23 4.09
CA GLY A 37 -10.19 -1.88 5.39
C GLY A 37 -11.48 -1.70 6.20
N PRO A 38 -12.08 -2.77 6.79
CA PRO A 38 -13.23 -2.63 7.66
C PRO A 38 -12.82 -1.89 8.94
N GLN A 39 -13.55 -0.83 9.29
CA GLN A 39 -13.30 -0.05 10.49
C GLN A 39 -14.53 0.74 10.94
N LYS A 40 -14.60 1.02 12.23
CA LYS A 40 -15.62 1.88 12.84
C LYS A 40 -15.07 3.28 13.11
N ILE A 41 -15.96 4.27 13.07
CA ILE A 41 -15.65 5.65 13.38
C ILE A 41 -16.42 6.07 14.62
N GLY A 42 -15.76 6.01 15.78
CA GLY A 42 -16.36 6.34 17.07
C GLY A 42 -17.33 5.28 17.58
N ARG A 43 -18.37 4.94 16.84
CA ARG A 43 -19.41 3.96 17.21
C ARG A 43 -19.52 2.81 16.22
N GLU A 44 -20.07 1.67 16.63
CA GLU A 44 -20.24 0.49 15.78
C GLU A 44 -21.20 0.72 14.61
N THR A 45 -22.16 1.62 14.79
CA THR A 45 -23.19 1.95 13.81
C THR A 45 -22.77 3.03 12.80
N LEU A 46 -21.53 3.55 12.87
CA LEU A 46 -20.90 4.41 11.86
C LEU A 46 -19.62 3.74 11.40
N ARG A 47 -19.64 3.09 10.25
CA ARG A 47 -18.52 2.23 9.86
C ARG A 47 -18.34 2.06 8.36
N TYR A 48 -17.10 1.74 8.01
CA TYR A 48 -16.73 1.17 6.72
C TYR A 48 -16.82 -0.35 6.80
N CYS A 49 -17.53 -0.98 5.88
CA CYS A 49 -17.56 -2.46 5.77
C CYS A 49 -16.28 -3.00 5.14
N GLY A 50 -15.53 -2.16 4.44
CA GLY A 50 -14.41 -2.55 3.60
C GLY A 50 -14.86 -3.13 2.26
N THR A 51 -13.89 -3.62 1.49
CA THR A 51 -14.15 -4.30 0.21
C THR A 51 -14.40 -5.80 0.43
N PRO A 52 -15.20 -6.46 -0.43
CA PRO A 52 -15.49 -7.89 -0.30
C PRO A 52 -14.25 -8.77 -0.53
N LEU A 53 -13.31 -8.30 -1.35
CA LEU A 53 -12.04 -8.98 -1.66
C LEU A 53 -10.86 -8.07 -1.36
N LYS A 54 -9.66 -8.63 -1.32
CA LYS A 54 -8.39 -7.89 -1.27
C LYS A 54 -8.03 -7.45 -2.68
N TYR A 55 -7.74 -6.17 -2.87
CA TYR A 55 -7.34 -5.59 -4.16
C TYR A 55 -5.86 -5.19 -4.21
N SER A 56 -5.17 -5.30 -3.10
CA SER A 56 -3.75 -4.96 -2.98
C SER A 56 -3.06 -5.85 -1.96
N PHE A 57 -1.77 -6.10 -2.13
CA PHE A 57 -0.95 -6.82 -1.15
C PHE A 57 -0.78 -6.08 0.17
N SER A 58 -1.03 -4.77 0.22
CA SER A 58 -1.14 -4.04 1.48
C SER A 58 -2.33 -4.49 2.33
N GLU A 59 -3.34 -5.11 1.70
CA GLU A 59 -4.52 -5.66 2.35
C GLU A 59 -4.38 -7.15 2.73
N ALA A 60 -3.22 -7.76 2.50
CA ALA A 60 -3.01 -9.19 2.75
C ALA A 60 -3.40 -9.63 4.16
N GLY A 61 -3.20 -8.75 5.16
CA GLY A 61 -3.61 -8.98 6.54
C GLY A 61 -5.09 -8.72 6.85
N HIS A 62 -5.88 -8.17 5.91
CA HIS A 62 -7.27 -7.84 6.16
C HIS A 62 -8.16 -9.10 6.18
N LYS A 63 -9.07 -9.16 7.16
CA LYS A 63 -10.14 -10.16 7.20
C LYS A 63 -11.38 -9.55 6.56
N LYS A 64 -11.68 -9.96 5.33
CA LYS A 64 -12.81 -9.45 4.56
C LYS A 64 -14.12 -10.06 5.06
N SER A 65 -15.17 -9.23 5.12
CA SER A 65 -16.48 -9.64 5.66
C SER A 65 -17.61 -8.80 5.09
N VAL A 66 -18.81 -9.33 5.17
CA VAL A 66 -20.06 -8.58 5.00
C VAL A 66 -20.52 -8.09 6.36
N THR A 67 -20.94 -6.84 6.44
CA THR A 67 -21.62 -6.31 7.62
C THR A 67 -23.11 -6.57 7.51
N VAL A 68 -23.67 -7.26 8.49
CA VAL A 68 -25.13 -7.49 8.63
C VAL A 68 -25.65 -6.52 9.67
N VAL A 69 -26.66 -5.76 9.30
CA VAL A 69 -27.27 -4.73 10.15
C VAL A 69 -28.74 -5.07 10.33
N GLU A 70 -29.16 -5.23 11.56
CA GLU A 70 -30.55 -5.44 11.93
C GLU A 70 -31.08 -4.15 12.58
N LEU A 71 -31.99 -3.50 11.89
CA LEU A 71 -32.69 -2.30 12.40
C LEU A 71 -33.93 -2.75 13.15
N LEU A 72 -33.93 -2.56 14.45
CA LEU A 72 -35.07 -2.85 15.33
C LEU A 72 -35.87 -1.56 15.58
N GLU A 73 -36.26 -1.31 16.84
CA GLU A 73 -36.87 -0.03 17.23
C GLU A 73 -35.84 1.12 17.07
N LYS A 74 -36.32 2.36 16.91
CA LYS A 74 -35.45 3.52 16.74
C LYS A 74 -34.38 3.58 17.85
N GLY A 75 -33.13 3.72 17.41
CA GLY A 75 -31.97 3.74 18.30
C GLY A 75 -31.44 2.35 18.68
N ASN A 76 -32.15 1.28 18.33
CA ASN A 76 -31.73 -0.10 18.59
C ASN A 76 -31.27 -0.78 17.29
N VAL A 77 -29.94 -0.90 17.12
CA VAL A 77 -29.31 -1.47 15.91
C VAL A 77 -28.34 -2.55 16.32
N ALA A 78 -28.54 -3.76 15.83
CA ALA A 78 -27.59 -4.83 15.97
C ALA A 78 -26.68 -4.92 14.76
N VAL A 79 -25.36 -4.95 14.98
CA VAL A 79 -24.34 -5.04 13.92
C VAL A 79 -23.53 -6.30 14.13
N SER A 80 -23.50 -7.14 13.10
CA SER A 80 -22.68 -8.34 13.09
C SER A 80 -21.89 -8.43 11.78
N THR A 81 -20.85 -9.27 11.75
CA THR A 81 -20.05 -9.48 10.54
C THR A 81 -20.03 -10.95 10.16
N ARG A 82 -20.10 -11.21 8.86
CA ARG A 82 -19.94 -12.57 8.32
C ARG A 82 -18.68 -12.59 7.45
N PRO A 83 -17.68 -13.44 7.78
CA PRO A 83 -16.44 -13.50 7.02
C PRO A 83 -16.69 -13.96 5.58
N LEU A 84 -15.98 -13.34 4.66
CA LEU A 84 -15.92 -13.77 3.27
C LEU A 84 -14.64 -14.57 3.05
N LYS A 85 -14.78 -15.74 2.45
CA LYS A 85 -13.65 -16.60 2.09
C LYS A 85 -13.50 -16.56 0.57
N PRO A 86 -12.42 -15.97 0.04
CA PRO A 86 -12.16 -15.94 -1.40
C PRO A 86 -11.79 -17.35 -1.90
N LEU A 87 -11.93 -17.58 -3.21
CA LEU A 87 -11.46 -18.80 -3.85
C LEU A 87 -9.92 -18.89 -3.80
N HIS A 88 -9.25 -17.79 -4.13
CA HIS A 88 -7.81 -17.59 -4.00
C HIS A 88 -7.59 -16.33 -3.17
N ASP A 89 -6.83 -16.45 -2.09
CA ASP A 89 -6.52 -15.30 -1.23
C ASP A 89 -5.28 -14.53 -1.74
N MET A 90 -5.06 -13.32 -1.24
CA MET A 90 -3.82 -12.58 -1.45
C MET A 90 -2.94 -12.70 -0.21
N ARG A 91 -1.72 -13.21 -0.39
CA ARG A 91 -0.77 -13.43 0.71
C ARG A 91 0.63 -12.90 0.36
N ASN A 92 1.33 -12.46 1.39
CA ASN A 92 2.76 -12.13 1.33
C ASN A 92 3.56 -13.31 1.86
N ILE A 93 4.59 -13.72 1.12
CA ILE A 93 5.57 -14.72 1.53
C ILE A 93 6.94 -14.05 1.56
N LYS A 94 7.74 -14.33 2.59
CA LYS A 94 9.11 -13.82 2.71
C LYS A 94 10.03 -14.93 3.18
N GLY A 95 11.19 -15.06 2.53
CA GLY A 95 12.22 -16.02 2.88
C GLY A 95 13.30 -16.07 1.81
N SER A 96 14.35 -16.88 2.03
CA SER A 96 15.31 -17.19 0.96
C SER A 96 14.65 -18.05 -0.12
N TYR A 97 15.21 -18.04 -1.31
CA TYR A 97 14.74 -18.89 -2.42
C TYR A 97 14.66 -20.36 -2.01
N GLU A 98 15.70 -20.85 -1.36
CA GLU A 98 15.75 -22.23 -0.84
C GLU A 98 14.59 -22.51 0.12
N GLN A 99 14.36 -21.60 1.09
CA GLN A 99 13.26 -21.76 2.05
C GLN A 99 11.88 -21.79 1.38
N VAL A 100 11.59 -20.84 0.50
CA VAL A 100 10.25 -20.74 -0.11
C VAL A 100 9.99 -21.85 -1.14
N THR A 101 11.04 -22.52 -1.64
CA THR A 101 10.92 -23.66 -2.55
C THR A 101 11.05 -25.02 -1.86
N GLU A 102 11.35 -25.03 -0.57
CA GLU A 102 11.40 -26.27 0.21
C GLU A 102 9.98 -26.89 0.32
N LEU A 103 9.91 -28.21 0.06
CA LEU A 103 8.64 -28.95 0.09
C LEU A 103 7.91 -28.80 1.42
N GLY A 104 8.63 -28.74 2.54
CA GLY A 104 8.10 -28.56 3.87
C GLY A 104 7.43 -27.20 4.07
N PHE A 105 7.88 -26.18 3.34
CA PHE A 105 7.35 -24.82 3.44
C PHE A 105 5.99 -24.67 2.74
N TYR A 106 5.83 -25.21 1.55
CA TYR A 106 4.60 -25.00 0.77
C TYR A 106 3.61 -26.16 0.81
N ARG A 107 4.04 -27.36 1.20
CA ARG A 107 3.17 -28.53 1.27
C ARG A 107 2.02 -28.32 2.25
N GLY A 108 0.79 -28.51 1.77
CA GLY A 108 -0.43 -28.30 2.58
C GLY A 108 -0.86 -26.85 2.73
N THR A 109 -0.17 -25.90 2.04
CA THR A 109 -0.61 -24.51 1.93
C THR A 109 -1.43 -24.27 0.67
N ALA A 110 -2.15 -23.16 0.58
CA ALA A 110 -2.88 -22.77 -0.63
C ALA A 110 -1.89 -22.15 -1.65
N VAL A 111 -1.22 -23.02 -2.42
CA VAL A 111 -0.22 -22.62 -3.43
C VAL A 111 -0.82 -21.83 -4.61
N ASP A 112 -2.13 -21.98 -4.82
CA ASP A 112 -2.90 -21.29 -5.87
C ASP A 112 -3.35 -19.88 -5.48
N ASP A 113 -3.03 -19.40 -4.27
CA ASP A 113 -3.30 -18.04 -3.86
C ASP A 113 -2.47 -17.03 -4.69
N TYR A 114 -2.95 -15.78 -4.78
CA TYR A 114 -2.20 -14.69 -5.37
C TYR A 114 -1.07 -14.28 -4.42
N LEU A 115 0.18 -14.41 -4.88
CA LEU A 115 1.34 -14.25 -4.01
C LEU A 115 2.20 -13.05 -4.39
N HIS A 116 2.58 -12.30 -3.37
CA HIS A 116 3.73 -11.42 -3.40
C HIS A 116 4.85 -12.07 -2.60
N ILE A 117 5.93 -12.42 -3.30
CA ILE A 117 7.08 -13.09 -2.70
C ILE A 117 8.20 -12.07 -2.55
N THR A 118 8.78 -12.00 -1.36
CA THR A 118 9.97 -11.19 -1.07
C THR A 118 11.13 -12.12 -0.76
N LEU A 119 12.10 -12.20 -1.66
CA LEU A 119 13.31 -12.99 -1.45
C LEU A 119 14.31 -12.23 -0.60
N THR A 120 14.99 -12.96 0.29
CA THR A 120 16.02 -12.40 1.19
C THR A 120 17.44 -12.74 0.73
N ASP A 121 17.58 -13.36 -0.44
CA ASP A 121 18.89 -13.73 -1.02
C ASP A 121 19.67 -12.48 -1.40
N GLU A 122 20.97 -12.48 -1.09
CA GLU A 122 21.86 -11.35 -1.43
C GLU A 122 22.18 -11.31 -2.93
N GLU A 123 22.13 -12.44 -3.61
CA GLU A 123 22.34 -12.57 -5.05
C GLU A 123 21.02 -12.73 -5.80
N ASP A 124 20.96 -12.16 -7.01
CA ASP A 124 19.80 -12.30 -7.86
C ASP A 124 19.68 -13.72 -8.42
N ILE A 125 18.56 -14.36 -8.20
CA ILE A 125 18.28 -15.69 -8.72
C ILE A 125 17.89 -15.58 -10.20
N LEU A 126 18.63 -16.24 -11.06
CA LEU A 126 18.34 -16.27 -12.50
C LEU A 126 16.95 -16.91 -12.74
N ASP A 127 16.08 -16.19 -13.45
CA ASP A 127 14.67 -16.58 -13.71
C ASP A 127 13.90 -17.01 -12.45
N ALA A 128 14.06 -16.25 -11.35
CA ALA A 128 13.41 -16.55 -10.09
C ALA A 128 11.88 -16.65 -10.23
N ILE A 129 11.27 -15.76 -10.98
CA ILE A 129 9.80 -15.73 -11.15
C ILE A 129 9.29 -16.95 -11.92
N GLY A 130 10.00 -17.40 -12.96
CA GLY A 130 9.64 -18.61 -13.72
C GLY A 130 9.75 -19.86 -12.85
N LYS A 131 10.83 -19.98 -12.08
CA LYS A 131 11.03 -21.10 -11.15
C LYS A 131 9.99 -21.11 -10.02
N LEU A 132 9.67 -19.95 -9.43
CA LEU A 132 8.65 -19.85 -8.38
C LEU A 132 7.27 -20.21 -8.91
N ARG A 133 6.92 -19.84 -10.15
CA ARG A 133 5.63 -20.18 -10.77
C ARG A 133 5.44 -21.69 -11.01
N SER A 134 6.50 -22.49 -11.02
CA SER A 134 6.34 -23.95 -11.08
C SER A 134 5.75 -24.53 -9.77
N ILE A 135 5.88 -23.81 -8.65
CA ILE A 135 5.31 -24.19 -7.34
C ILE A 135 4.07 -23.36 -7.03
N TYR A 136 4.13 -22.07 -7.29
CA TYR A 136 3.09 -21.06 -7.00
C TYR A 136 2.60 -20.42 -8.30
N PRO A 137 1.64 -20.99 -9.00
CA PRO A 137 1.26 -20.56 -10.35
C PRO A 137 0.81 -19.09 -10.41
N ASN A 138 0.26 -18.57 -9.32
CA ASN A 138 -0.28 -17.22 -9.23
C ASN A 138 0.66 -16.21 -8.53
N VAL A 139 1.98 -16.34 -8.71
CA VAL A 139 2.91 -15.29 -8.28
C VAL A 139 2.67 -14.04 -9.10
N MET A 140 2.21 -12.96 -8.44
CA MET A 140 1.91 -11.67 -9.06
C MET A 140 3.05 -10.67 -8.91
N LYS A 141 3.81 -10.75 -7.80
CA LYS A 141 4.89 -9.82 -7.52
C LYS A 141 6.07 -10.54 -6.88
N LEU A 142 7.28 -10.16 -7.29
CA LEU A 142 8.53 -10.61 -6.71
C LEU A 142 9.38 -9.38 -6.37
N ASP A 143 9.78 -9.28 -5.11
CA ASP A 143 10.70 -8.26 -4.61
C ASP A 143 11.90 -8.93 -3.93
N TYR A 144 12.99 -8.16 -3.73
CA TYR A 144 14.14 -8.56 -2.95
C TYR A 144 14.26 -7.65 -1.72
N ASP A 145 14.54 -8.25 -0.56
CA ASP A 145 14.88 -7.54 0.69
C ASP A 145 16.29 -7.96 1.12
N ASN A 146 17.31 -7.42 0.45
CA ASN A 146 18.71 -7.68 0.69
C ASN A 146 19.46 -6.38 1.03
N GLN A 147 20.77 -6.47 1.34
CA GLN A 147 21.56 -5.29 1.70
C GLN A 147 21.56 -4.22 0.60
N ARG A 148 21.59 -4.65 -0.67
CA ARG A 148 21.57 -3.75 -1.83
C ARG A 148 20.26 -2.95 -1.90
N THR A 149 19.11 -3.61 -1.73
CA THR A 149 17.80 -2.95 -1.77
C THR A 149 17.58 -2.06 -0.54
N ARG A 150 18.13 -2.43 0.62
CA ARG A 150 18.07 -1.62 1.85
C ARG A 150 18.98 -0.40 1.79
N SER A 151 20.18 -0.51 1.20
CA SER A 151 21.08 0.63 1.03
C SER A 151 20.51 1.68 0.07
N GLY A 152 19.80 1.25 -0.98
CA GLY A 152 19.05 2.15 -1.87
C GLY A 152 17.91 2.89 -1.15
N GLN A 153 17.26 2.25 -0.16
CA GLN A 153 16.20 2.89 0.65
C GLN A 153 16.75 3.72 1.82
N SER A 154 17.97 3.49 2.28
CA SER A 154 18.59 4.26 3.36
C SER A 154 19.11 5.62 2.90
N VAL A 155 19.31 5.81 1.59
CA VAL A 155 19.61 7.13 1.02
C VAL A 155 18.42 8.09 1.19
N ASP A 156 17.17 7.58 1.20
CA ASP A 156 15.98 8.38 1.47
C ASP A 156 15.76 8.69 2.97
N LYS A 157 16.48 8.04 3.89
CA LYS A 157 16.33 8.22 5.35
C LYS A 157 17.54 8.80 6.06
N ALA A 158 18.69 8.91 5.41
CA ALA A 158 19.85 9.57 5.95
C ALA A 158 19.69 11.08 5.76
N GLY A 159 19.19 11.73 6.81
CA GLY A 159 19.23 13.15 7.10
C GLY A 159 19.20 14.10 5.92
N GLU A 160 18.25 15.01 5.94
CA GLU A 160 18.08 16.18 5.08
C GLU A 160 19.39 16.95 4.81
N ILE A 161 20.24 16.41 3.95
CA ILE A 161 21.10 17.25 3.13
C ILE A 161 20.17 17.70 2.00
N ARG A 162 19.59 18.88 2.14
CA ARG A 162 18.78 19.50 1.08
C ARG A 162 19.73 19.82 -0.08
N LYS A 163 19.98 18.82 -0.94
CA LYS A 163 20.64 19.07 -2.22
C LYS A 163 19.79 20.03 -3.03
N PRO A 164 20.38 20.98 -3.75
CA PRO A 164 19.63 21.84 -4.64
C PRO A 164 18.80 21.00 -5.61
N PRO A 165 17.58 21.41 -5.97
CA PRO A 165 16.71 20.64 -6.86
C PRO A 165 17.33 20.26 -8.20
N MET A 166 18.22 21.10 -8.73
CA MET A 166 18.95 20.84 -9.96
C MET A 166 19.96 19.69 -9.81
N GLU A 167 20.58 19.55 -8.64
CA GLU A 167 21.51 18.47 -8.35
C GLU A 167 20.75 17.13 -8.27
N LEU A 168 19.60 17.11 -7.57
CA LEU A 168 18.72 15.93 -7.50
C LEU A 168 18.21 15.52 -8.87
N PHE A 169 17.84 16.48 -9.70
CA PHE A 169 17.40 16.23 -11.07
C PHE A 169 18.53 15.68 -11.94
N GLY A 170 19.75 16.20 -11.77
CA GLY A 170 20.95 15.71 -12.45
C GLY A 170 21.26 14.24 -12.11
N GLU A 171 21.22 13.89 -10.83
CA GLU A 171 21.41 12.50 -10.35
C GLU A 171 20.34 11.55 -10.92
N LEU A 172 19.09 11.97 -10.92
CA LEU A 172 17.99 11.18 -11.49
C LEU A 172 18.17 10.98 -13.01
N TYR A 173 18.56 12.05 -13.71
CA TYR A 173 18.80 11.99 -15.16
C TYR A 173 19.93 11.01 -15.50
N GLU A 174 21.05 11.08 -14.76
CA GLU A 174 22.21 10.20 -14.95
C GLU A 174 21.84 8.74 -14.64
N LEU A 175 21.07 8.51 -13.58
CA LEU A 175 20.57 7.17 -13.21
C LEU A 175 19.69 6.55 -14.32
N GLN A 176 18.85 7.38 -14.98
CA GLN A 176 17.93 6.90 -16.02
C GLN A 176 18.57 6.76 -17.41
N ASN A 177 19.55 7.61 -17.72
CA ASN A 177 20.12 7.67 -19.06
C ASN A 177 21.53 7.06 -19.14
N ASN A 178 22.10 6.61 -18.02
CA ASN A 178 23.48 6.10 -17.89
C ASN A 178 24.54 7.07 -18.43
N GLN A 179 24.24 8.37 -18.46
CA GLN A 179 25.14 9.44 -18.86
C GLN A 179 24.71 10.76 -18.22
N PRO A 180 25.68 11.63 -17.85
CA PRO A 180 25.37 12.94 -17.28
C PRO A 180 24.68 13.87 -18.27
N MET A 181 23.94 14.84 -17.73
CA MET A 181 23.32 15.90 -18.54
C MET A 181 24.39 16.74 -19.24
N SER A 182 24.15 17.07 -20.50
CA SER A 182 24.96 18.07 -21.20
C SER A 182 24.72 19.47 -20.63
N GLU A 183 25.67 20.39 -20.83
CA GLU A 183 25.55 21.77 -20.33
C GLU A 183 24.29 22.49 -20.86
N LYS A 184 23.90 22.22 -22.10
CA LYS A 184 22.67 22.79 -22.70
C LYS A 184 21.40 22.25 -21.99
N GLN A 185 21.38 20.98 -21.61
CA GLN A 185 20.26 20.37 -20.87
C GLN A 185 20.18 20.92 -19.46
N LYS A 186 21.34 21.11 -18.79
CA LYS A 186 21.39 21.72 -17.46
C LYS A 186 20.84 23.15 -17.48
N GLU A 187 21.30 23.95 -18.43
CA GLU A 187 20.86 25.34 -18.60
C GLU A 187 19.36 25.44 -18.88
N PHE A 188 18.83 24.57 -19.74
CA PHE A 188 17.41 24.51 -20.05
C PHE A 188 16.58 24.13 -18.79
N SER A 189 17.04 23.11 -18.06
CA SER A 189 16.34 22.63 -16.86
C SER A 189 16.34 23.68 -15.74
N LEU A 190 17.45 24.40 -15.56
CA LEU A 190 17.55 25.52 -14.62
C LEU A 190 16.54 26.62 -14.94
N ARG A 191 16.49 27.07 -16.18
CA ARG A 191 15.53 28.11 -16.62
C ARG A 191 14.08 27.66 -16.44
N LEU A 192 13.79 26.37 -16.68
CA LEU A 192 12.45 25.85 -16.50
C LEU A 192 12.06 25.80 -15.02
N MET A 193 12.97 25.38 -14.15
CA MET A 193 12.75 25.36 -12.71
C MET A 193 12.52 26.78 -12.15
N GLU A 194 13.34 27.74 -12.52
CA GLU A 194 13.19 29.15 -12.13
C GLU A 194 11.81 29.68 -12.54
N LYS A 195 11.41 29.46 -13.78
CA LYS A 195 10.09 29.89 -14.26
C LYS A 195 8.93 29.28 -13.49
N ILE A 196 9.00 27.95 -13.19
CA ILE A 196 7.93 27.27 -12.42
C ILE A 196 7.84 27.83 -11.00
N TRP A 197 8.97 28.18 -10.38
CA TRP A 197 8.96 28.74 -9.03
C TRP A 197 8.55 30.20 -8.97
N GLU A 198 8.84 31.00 -10.00
CA GLU A 198 8.33 32.38 -10.10
C GLU A 198 6.81 32.40 -10.32
N ASP A 199 6.27 31.45 -11.11
CA ASP A 199 4.82 31.34 -11.36
C ASP A 199 4.03 30.76 -10.16
N ALA A 200 4.72 30.17 -9.16
CA ALA A 200 4.11 29.53 -7.98
C ALA A 200 4.01 30.47 -6.75
N HIS A 201 4.47 31.71 -6.85
CA HIS A 201 4.38 32.76 -5.82
C HIS A 201 3.68 34.01 -6.37
#